data_af3bb5f7f13a805b8134d642ff223f5a
#
_entry.id   af3bb5f7f13a805b8134d642ff223f5a
#
_cell.length_a   1.000
_cell.length_b   1.000
_cell.length_c   1.000
_cell.angle_alpha   90.00
_cell.angle_beta   90.00
_cell.angle_gamma   90.00
#
_symmetry.space_group_name_H-M   'P 1'
#
loop_
_entity.id
_entity.type
_entity.pdbx_description
1 polymer ?
#
loop_
_entity_poly.entity_id
_entity_poly.type
_entity_poly.pdbx_seq_one_letter_code
_entity_poly.pdbx_strand_id
1 'polypeptide(L)'
;MLMKVAGGGLGAALPSTTYPANSPLLAYTDCVAPSFVGGYARFQRPLDDTGNSYMYAMPGARLRFRSNAPTVNVLMRYNGLITRTDSRNTLNAVFVDGVFVQNFQSPAPINTVATASVPISNATSADRLYEIVLAYGDGVEFGGVQVDQPYVVTAAAARTGRLMVPYGDSITQGFWGSETRKGWPFLLASNRGFRCINMGYGGRMVVPSDGTACVNLAPDLMIVMTGTNEYLSQIPVATYQSNLTGFLQAVHAINPTVPVYICGTIYNAASLPIPWASYSNVAGTVIGALGYPQLIGVDRATLITNPGTQMNPDGTHPNDAGEVQIATGWSATIA
;
A
#
# COMPACT_ATOMS: atom_id res chain seq x y z
N MET A 1 24.90 -26.67 -54.65
CA MET A 1 24.93 -27.43 -53.41
C MET A 1 24.16 -26.64 -52.36
N LEU A 2 22.86 -26.92 -52.22
CA LEU A 2 22.01 -26.20 -51.25
C LEU A 2 22.17 -26.86 -49.87
N MET A 3 22.72 -26.11 -48.92
CA MET A 3 22.68 -26.51 -47.52
C MET A 3 21.25 -26.42 -47.01
N LYS A 4 20.64 -27.55 -46.63
CA LYS A 4 19.43 -27.60 -45.82
C LYS A 4 19.77 -27.12 -44.41
N VAL A 5 19.26 -25.95 -44.06
CA VAL A 5 19.21 -25.53 -42.64
C VAL A 5 18.22 -26.47 -41.94
N ALA A 6 18.71 -27.31 -41.07
CA ALA A 6 17.86 -28.13 -40.22
C ALA A 6 17.02 -27.20 -39.34
N GLY A 7 15.71 -27.27 -39.50
CA GLY A 7 14.77 -26.60 -38.62
C GLY A 7 14.93 -27.14 -37.22
N GLY A 8 15.38 -26.28 -36.32
CA GLY A 8 15.37 -26.59 -34.88
C GLY A 8 13.93 -26.83 -34.44
N GLY A 9 13.63 -28.09 -34.10
CA GLY A 9 12.34 -28.42 -33.52
C GLY A 9 12.11 -27.56 -32.27
N LEU A 10 10.98 -26.90 -32.22
CA LEU A 10 10.51 -26.29 -30.97
C LEU A 10 10.44 -27.44 -29.94
N GLY A 11 11.38 -27.41 -28.99
CA GLY A 11 11.36 -28.37 -27.88
C GLY A 11 9.97 -28.32 -27.21
N ALA A 12 9.41 -29.48 -26.89
CA ALA A 12 8.16 -29.53 -26.16
C ALA A 12 8.29 -28.70 -24.88
N ALA A 13 7.29 -27.86 -24.59
CA ALA A 13 7.26 -27.08 -23.35
C ALA A 13 7.42 -28.03 -22.17
N LEU A 14 8.31 -27.69 -21.22
CA LEU A 14 8.51 -28.51 -20.04
C LEU A 14 7.20 -28.53 -19.23
N PRO A 15 6.89 -29.66 -18.55
CA PRO A 15 5.79 -29.70 -17.60
C PRO A 15 5.96 -28.63 -16.56
N SER A 16 4.89 -27.97 -16.18
CA SER A 16 4.93 -26.93 -15.13
C SER A 16 4.20 -27.39 -13.87
N THR A 17 4.63 -26.85 -12.72
CA THR A 17 3.97 -27.04 -11.42
C THR A 17 3.36 -25.73 -10.99
N THR A 18 2.07 -25.75 -10.63
CA THR A 18 1.35 -24.58 -10.10
C THR A 18 1.18 -24.74 -8.59
N TYR A 19 1.61 -23.72 -7.87
CA TYR A 19 1.40 -23.54 -6.44
C TYR A 19 0.21 -22.59 -6.25
N PRO A 20 -0.96 -23.09 -5.79
CA PRO A 20 -2.17 -22.27 -5.72
C PRO A 20 -2.04 -21.17 -4.66
N ALA A 21 -2.89 -20.14 -4.73
CA ALA A 21 -2.85 -18.99 -3.84
C ALA A 21 -2.84 -19.35 -2.35
N ASN A 22 -3.54 -20.42 -1.94
CA ASN A 22 -3.59 -20.89 -0.55
C ASN A 22 -2.46 -21.87 -0.19
N SER A 23 -1.46 -22.05 -1.05
CA SER A 23 -0.29 -22.87 -0.74
C SER A 23 0.44 -22.33 0.50
N PRO A 24 0.83 -23.19 1.46
CA PRO A 24 1.60 -22.76 2.63
C PRO A 24 3.01 -22.28 2.29
N LEU A 25 3.45 -22.46 1.05
CA LEU A 25 4.74 -21.96 0.54
C LEU A 25 4.67 -20.50 0.10
N LEU A 26 3.46 -19.95 -0.04
CA LEU A 26 3.23 -18.56 -0.43
C LEU A 26 2.85 -17.73 0.81
N ALA A 27 3.71 -16.79 1.20
CA ALA A 27 3.48 -15.93 2.35
C ALA A 27 2.89 -14.59 1.91
N TYR A 28 1.82 -14.17 2.57
CA TYR A 28 1.24 -12.83 2.40
C TYR A 28 1.64 -11.97 3.60
N THR A 29 2.29 -10.86 3.33
CA THR A 29 2.82 -9.97 4.37
C THR A 29 2.50 -8.51 4.08
N ASP A 30 2.60 -7.66 5.09
CA ASP A 30 2.29 -6.23 4.99
C ASP A 30 0.84 -5.97 4.54
N CYS A 31 -0.05 -6.85 4.97
CA CYS A 31 -1.48 -6.82 4.68
C CYS A 31 -2.26 -7.47 5.80
N VAL A 32 -3.55 -7.22 5.82
CA VAL A 32 -4.49 -8.09 6.53
C VAL A 32 -4.52 -9.45 5.83
N ALA A 33 -4.71 -10.53 6.60
CA ALA A 33 -4.78 -11.88 6.03
C ALA A 33 -5.80 -11.93 4.88
N PRO A 34 -5.40 -12.40 3.68
CA PRO A 34 -6.31 -12.44 2.55
C PRO A 34 -7.40 -13.51 2.77
N SER A 35 -8.57 -13.26 2.22
CA SER A 35 -9.58 -14.31 1.99
C SER A 35 -9.28 -15.03 0.67
N PHE A 36 -9.67 -16.31 0.57
CA PHE A 36 -9.50 -17.06 -0.67
C PHE A 36 -10.84 -17.24 -1.37
N VAL A 37 -11.00 -16.58 -2.52
CA VAL A 37 -12.26 -16.53 -3.27
C VAL A 37 -12.02 -17.05 -4.69
N GLY A 38 -12.66 -18.17 -5.04
CA GLY A 38 -12.55 -18.79 -6.36
C GLY A 38 -11.09 -19.16 -6.74
N GLY A 39 -10.28 -19.59 -5.78
CA GLY A 39 -8.88 -19.94 -5.98
C GLY A 39 -7.89 -18.77 -5.97
N TYR A 40 -8.34 -17.56 -5.65
CA TYR A 40 -7.52 -16.34 -5.61
C TYR A 40 -7.47 -15.74 -4.20
N ALA A 41 -6.30 -15.22 -3.82
CA ALA A 41 -6.13 -14.44 -2.60
C ALA A 41 -6.64 -13.02 -2.82
N ARG A 42 -7.67 -12.63 -2.07
CA ARG A 42 -8.30 -11.31 -2.08
C ARG A 42 -7.92 -10.55 -0.83
N PHE A 43 -7.49 -9.32 -0.99
CA PHE A 43 -7.13 -8.41 0.10
C PHE A 43 -8.29 -7.47 0.39
N GLN A 44 -8.53 -7.21 1.67
CA GLN A 44 -9.56 -6.29 2.11
C GLN A 44 -9.12 -5.56 3.38
N ARG A 45 -9.31 -4.25 3.42
CA ARG A 45 -9.08 -3.48 4.64
C ARG A 45 -10.17 -3.76 5.67
N PRO A 46 -9.85 -3.80 6.97
CA PRO A 46 -10.83 -4.00 8.04
C PRO A 46 -11.54 -2.69 8.42
N LEU A 47 -11.71 -1.75 7.48
CA LEU A 47 -12.42 -0.51 7.69
C LEU A 47 -13.91 -0.69 7.39
N ASP A 48 -14.76 -0.04 8.18
CA ASP A 48 -16.20 -0.07 7.97
C ASP A 48 -16.60 0.92 6.85
N ASP A 49 -16.58 0.43 5.63
CA ASP A 49 -17.04 1.17 4.45
C ASP A 49 -17.48 0.21 3.34
N THR A 50 -18.63 -0.39 3.55
CA THR A 50 -19.19 -1.41 2.65
C THR A 50 -19.57 -0.89 1.26
N GLY A 51 -19.57 0.43 1.06
CA GLY A 51 -19.99 1.08 -0.20
C GLY A 51 -18.86 1.44 -1.15
N ASN A 52 -17.60 1.36 -0.72
CA ASN A 52 -16.48 1.88 -1.49
C ASN A 52 -15.50 0.77 -1.92
N SER A 53 -15.30 0.64 -3.22
CA SER A 53 -14.44 -0.37 -3.83
C SER A 53 -12.95 -0.27 -3.41
N TYR A 54 -12.48 0.89 -2.95
CA TYR A 54 -11.09 1.05 -2.48
C TYR A 54 -10.74 0.20 -1.25
N MET A 55 -11.71 -0.34 -0.54
CA MET A 55 -11.45 -1.30 0.54
C MET A 55 -10.65 -2.52 0.07
N TYR A 56 -10.72 -2.86 -1.22
CA TYR A 56 -9.98 -3.96 -1.83
C TYR A 56 -8.58 -3.58 -2.34
N ALA A 57 -8.18 -2.32 -2.23
CA ALA A 57 -6.82 -1.89 -2.56
C ALA A 57 -5.95 -1.91 -1.30
N MET A 58 -4.94 -2.76 -1.28
CA MET A 58 -3.96 -2.85 -0.19
C MET A 58 -2.56 -2.49 -0.72
N PRO A 59 -2.27 -1.19 -0.97
CA PRO A 59 -0.98 -0.78 -1.51
C PRO A 59 0.15 -1.20 -0.56
N GLY A 60 1.18 -1.83 -1.13
CA GLY A 60 2.30 -2.33 -0.37
C GLY A 60 2.13 -3.74 0.20
N ALA A 61 0.94 -4.34 0.13
CA ALA A 61 0.76 -5.77 0.44
C ALA A 61 1.68 -6.63 -0.43
N ARG A 62 2.25 -7.71 0.13
CA ARG A 62 3.27 -8.52 -0.56
C ARG A 62 2.90 -9.98 -0.60
N LEU A 63 3.06 -10.59 -1.79
CA LEU A 63 3.25 -12.02 -1.95
C LEU A 63 4.74 -12.33 -1.88
N ARG A 64 5.15 -13.30 -1.05
CA ARG A 64 6.55 -13.70 -0.85
C ARG A 64 6.72 -15.20 -0.96
N PHE A 65 7.76 -15.61 -1.66
CA PHE A 65 8.17 -17.01 -1.80
C PHE A 65 9.63 -17.08 -2.25
N ARG A 66 10.22 -18.27 -2.25
CA ARG A 66 11.52 -18.53 -2.86
C ARG A 66 11.37 -19.46 -4.05
N SER A 67 12.27 -19.34 -5.01
CA SER A 67 12.36 -20.29 -6.14
C SER A 67 13.74 -20.29 -6.75
N ASN A 68 14.14 -21.46 -7.25
CA ASN A 68 15.34 -21.62 -8.09
C ASN A 68 15.03 -21.70 -9.59
N ALA A 69 13.78 -21.46 -9.98
CA ALA A 69 13.38 -21.49 -11.38
C ALA A 69 14.02 -20.35 -12.19
N PRO A 70 14.47 -20.59 -13.42
CA PRO A 70 14.97 -19.54 -14.32
C PRO A 70 13.85 -18.56 -14.71
N THR A 71 12.60 -19.01 -14.69
CA THR A 71 11.40 -18.20 -14.95
C THR A 71 10.32 -18.56 -13.94
N VAL A 72 9.72 -17.54 -13.35
CA VAL A 72 8.58 -17.67 -12.43
C VAL A 72 7.40 -16.93 -13.03
N ASN A 73 6.26 -17.57 -13.12
CA ASN A 73 5.00 -16.95 -13.51
C ASN A 73 4.15 -16.70 -12.28
N VAL A 74 3.76 -15.45 -12.04
CA VAL A 74 2.81 -15.07 -10.99
C VAL A 74 1.42 -15.00 -11.61
N LEU A 75 0.52 -15.84 -11.14
CA LEU A 75 -0.86 -15.88 -11.63
C LEU A 75 -1.68 -14.85 -10.86
N MET A 76 -2.45 -14.04 -11.57
CA MET A 76 -3.27 -13.00 -10.97
C MET A 76 -4.51 -12.70 -11.80
N ARG A 77 -5.46 -12.09 -11.16
CA ARG A 77 -6.58 -11.46 -11.85
C ARG A 77 -6.88 -10.09 -11.25
N TYR A 78 -7.57 -9.28 -12.04
CA TYR A 78 -8.17 -8.04 -11.60
C TYR A 78 -9.64 -8.32 -11.30
N ASN A 79 -10.06 -8.05 -10.08
CA ASN A 79 -11.41 -8.43 -9.65
C ASN A 79 -12.51 -7.50 -10.17
N GLY A 80 -12.15 -6.38 -10.82
CA GLY A 80 -13.10 -5.39 -11.32
C GLY A 80 -13.85 -4.63 -10.22
N LEU A 81 -13.48 -4.81 -8.95
CA LEU A 81 -14.16 -4.16 -7.83
C LEU A 81 -13.71 -2.70 -7.65
N ILE A 82 -12.54 -2.32 -8.18
CA ILE A 82 -12.06 -0.94 -8.14
C ILE A 82 -12.40 -0.25 -9.44
N THR A 83 -13.28 0.75 -9.35
CA THR A 83 -13.71 1.55 -10.49
C THR A 83 -12.74 2.74 -10.66
N ARG A 84 -11.61 2.53 -11.34
CA ARG A 84 -10.68 3.64 -11.64
C ARG A 84 -10.51 3.85 -13.13
N THR A 85 -10.46 5.13 -13.49
CA THR A 85 -10.14 5.61 -14.85
C THR A 85 -8.66 6.00 -14.99
N ASP A 86 -7.90 6.00 -13.90
CA ASP A 86 -6.51 6.45 -13.85
C ASP A 86 -5.53 5.27 -13.77
N SER A 87 -4.72 5.10 -14.81
CA SER A 87 -3.77 4.00 -14.96
C SER A 87 -2.46 4.18 -14.16
N ARG A 88 -2.22 5.36 -13.58
CA ARG A 88 -0.91 5.72 -12.99
C ARG A 88 -0.57 4.95 -11.72
N ASN A 89 -1.56 4.43 -11.01
CA ASN A 89 -1.36 3.76 -9.72
C ASN A 89 -1.64 2.26 -9.77
N THR A 90 -1.53 1.67 -10.96
CA THR A 90 -1.78 0.25 -11.21
C THR A 90 -0.49 -0.56 -11.38
N LEU A 91 0.68 0.08 -11.14
CA LEU A 91 1.98 -0.57 -11.27
C LEU A 91 2.33 -1.35 -10.02
N ASN A 92 2.17 -2.67 -10.11
CA ASN A 92 2.70 -3.61 -9.13
C ASN A 92 4.22 -3.71 -9.31
N ALA A 93 4.96 -3.91 -8.22
CA ALA A 93 6.41 -3.99 -8.26
C ALA A 93 6.92 -5.39 -7.93
N VAL A 94 7.98 -5.81 -8.62
CA VAL A 94 8.68 -7.07 -8.37
C VAL A 94 10.05 -6.79 -7.81
N PHE A 95 10.36 -7.46 -6.70
CA PHE A 95 11.69 -7.47 -6.10
C PHE A 95 12.22 -8.91 -6.09
N VAL A 96 13.51 -9.05 -6.36
CA VAL A 96 14.26 -10.30 -6.23
C VAL A 96 15.43 -10.04 -5.29
N ASP A 97 15.52 -10.79 -4.19
CA ASP A 97 16.49 -10.61 -3.11
C ASP A 97 16.55 -9.15 -2.59
N GLY A 98 15.39 -8.49 -2.51
CA GLY A 98 15.27 -7.11 -2.07
C GLY A 98 15.61 -6.05 -3.12
N VAL A 99 16.07 -6.44 -4.31
CA VAL A 99 16.38 -5.52 -5.41
C VAL A 99 15.16 -5.40 -6.35
N PHE A 100 14.76 -4.18 -6.64
CA PHE A 100 13.70 -3.91 -7.62
C PHE A 100 14.12 -4.40 -9.01
N VAL A 101 13.25 -5.19 -9.66
CA VAL A 101 13.52 -5.78 -10.98
C VAL A 101 12.65 -5.15 -12.06
N GLN A 102 11.35 -5.10 -11.84
CA GLN A 102 10.40 -4.59 -12.83
C GLN A 102 9.07 -4.17 -12.18
N ASN A 103 8.35 -3.31 -12.89
CA ASN A 103 6.93 -3.12 -12.67
C ASN A 103 6.13 -3.97 -13.66
N PHE A 104 4.90 -4.28 -13.30
CA PHE A 104 3.91 -4.82 -14.23
C PHE A 104 2.54 -4.26 -13.92
N GLN A 105 1.72 -4.16 -14.94
CA GLN A 105 0.36 -3.64 -14.88
C GLN A 105 -0.62 -4.69 -15.37
N SER A 106 -1.88 -4.52 -15.04
CA SER A 106 -2.95 -5.32 -15.63
C SER A 106 -2.92 -5.25 -17.16
N PRO A 107 -2.98 -6.37 -17.85
CA PRO A 107 -3.22 -6.37 -19.31
C PRO A 107 -4.68 -6.08 -19.65
N ALA A 108 -5.59 -6.07 -18.68
CA ALA A 108 -7.00 -5.85 -18.88
C ALA A 108 -7.39 -4.38 -18.66
N PRO A 109 -8.45 -3.89 -19.32
CA PRO A 109 -9.07 -2.62 -18.96
C PRO A 109 -9.47 -2.59 -17.50
N ILE A 110 -9.35 -1.45 -16.84
CA ILE A 110 -9.87 -1.21 -15.49
C ILE A 110 -11.35 -1.64 -15.44
N ASN A 111 -11.77 -2.24 -14.36
CA ASN A 111 -13.11 -2.82 -14.12
C ASN A 111 -13.41 -4.12 -14.90
N THR A 112 -12.43 -4.76 -15.48
CA THR A 112 -12.61 -6.04 -16.15
C THR A 112 -11.89 -7.15 -15.39
N VAL A 113 -12.59 -8.22 -15.06
CA VAL A 113 -11.96 -9.42 -14.49
C VAL A 113 -11.18 -10.10 -15.60
N ALA A 114 -9.87 -10.18 -15.45
CA ALA A 114 -8.97 -10.86 -16.39
C ALA A 114 -7.91 -11.64 -15.62
N THR A 115 -7.48 -12.76 -16.20
CA THR A 115 -6.36 -13.55 -15.67
C THR A 115 -5.11 -13.21 -16.44
N ALA A 116 -4.02 -12.92 -15.73
CA ALA A 116 -2.73 -12.63 -16.30
C ALA A 116 -1.64 -13.50 -15.64
N SER A 117 -0.66 -13.85 -16.46
CA SER A 117 0.60 -14.46 -16.00
C SER A 117 1.71 -13.44 -16.20
N VAL A 118 2.52 -13.23 -15.18
CA VAL A 118 3.64 -12.30 -15.21
C VAL A 118 4.94 -13.10 -15.13
N PRO A 119 5.69 -13.25 -16.23
CA PRO A 119 6.98 -13.93 -16.21
C PRO A 119 8.03 -13.07 -15.50
N ILE A 120 8.75 -13.67 -14.58
CA ILE A 120 9.86 -13.04 -13.86
C ILE A 120 11.09 -13.90 -14.10
N SER A 121 12.11 -13.33 -14.77
CA SER A 121 13.31 -14.07 -15.16
C SER A 121 14.34 -14.13 -14.04
N ASN A 122 14.88 -15.32 -13.79
CA ASN A 122 16.03 -15.58 -12.93
C ASN A 122 17.14 -16.25 -13.74
N ALA A 123 18.05 -15.47 -14.29
CA ALA A 123 19.08 -15.96 -15.22
C ALA A 123 20.06 -16.98 -14.62
N THR A 124 20.18 -17.06 -13.29
CA THR A 124 21.17 -17.92 -12.62
C THR A 124 20.60 -19.21 -12.09
N SER A 125 19.28 -19.43 -12.13
CA SER A 125 18.60 -20.56 -11.48
C SER A 125 19.03 -20.79 -10.01
N ALA A 126 19.48 -19.72 -9.34
CA ALA A 126 19.80 -19.77 -7.92
C ALA A 126 18.50 -19.69 -7.10
N ASP A 127 18.52 -20.21 -5.88
CA ASP A 127 17.40 -20.03 -4.95
C ASP A 127 17.29 -18.55 -4.54
N ARG A 128 16.25 -17.87 -4.99
CA ARG A 128 15.99 -16.43 -4.85
C ARG A 128 14.74 -16.15 -4.06
N LEU A 129 14.75 -15.06 -3.30
CA LEU A 129 13.55 -14.51 -2.68
C LEU A 129 12.82 -13.61 -3.66
N TYR A 130 11.56 -13.92 -3.93
CA TYR A 130 10.65 -13.10 -4.72
C TYR A 130 9.66 -12.36 -3.81
N GLU A 131 9.46 -11.08 -4.08
CA GLU A 131 8.44 -10.26 -3.42
C GLU A 131 7.66 -9.50 -4.49
N ILE A 132 6.35 -9.75 -4.54
CA ILE A 132 5.42 -9.05 -5.43
C ILE A 132 4.64 -8.06 -4.58
N VAL A 133 4.83 -6.77 -4.84
CA VAL A 133 4.22 -5.67 -4.08
C VAL A 133 3.03 -5.12 -4.83
N LEU A 134 1.87 -5.12 -4.19
CA LEU A 134 0.62 -4.68 -4.80
C LEU A 134 0.55 -3.18 -5.02
N ALA A 135 -0.06 -2.83 -6.13
CA ALA A 135 -0.39 -1.46 -6.50
C ALA A 135 -1.52 -0.86 -5.63
N TYR A 136 -1.56 0.46 -5.67
CA TYR A 136 -2.59 1.28 -5.05
C TYR A 136 -3.98 1.09 -5.67
N GLY A 137 -4.07 1.08 -6.99
CA GLY A 137 -5.30 1.34 -7.73
C GLY A 137 -6.02 0.13 -8.31
N ASP A 138 -5.45 -1.07 -8.13
CA ASP A 138 -6.01 -2.28 -8.72
C ASP A 138 -6.55 -3.22 -7.65
N GLY A 139 -7.73 -3.77 -7.88
CA GLY A 139 -8.22 -4.91 -7.14
C GLY A 139 -7.51 -6.19 -7.57
N VAL A 140 -6.18 -6.25 -7.36
CA VAL A 140 -5.38 -7.41 -7.73
C VAL A 140 -5.64 -8.56 -6.76
N GLU A 141 -5.89 -9.73 -7.32
CA GLU A 141 -5.99 -10.99 -6.59
C GLU A 141 -4.93 -11.95 -7.13
N PHE A 142 -4.19 -12.60 -6.25
CA PHE A 142 -3.19 -13.61 -6.65
C PHE A 142 -3.83 -14.99 -6.77
N GLY A 143 -3.60 -15.67 -7.94
CA GLY A 143 -4.01 -17.04 -8.19
C GLY A 143 -2.94 -18.06 -7.83
N GLY A 144 -1.73 -17.62 -7.53
CA GLY A 144 -0.60 -18.49 -7.18
C GLY A 144 0.64 -18.24 -8.03
N VAL A 145 1.55 -19.21 -8.01
CA VAL A 145 2.84 -19.17 -8.70
C VAL A 145 3.02 -20.45 -9.52
N GLN A 146 3.55 -20.31 -10.73
CA GLN A 146 3.86 -21.43 -11.61
C GLN A 146 5.34 -21.40 -12.00
N VAL A 147 5.97 -22.57 -11.96
CA VAL A 147 7.35 -22.78 -12.41
C VAL A 147 7.44 -24.06 -13.23
N ASP A 148 8.39 -24.12 -14.16
CA ASP A 148 8.66 -25.31 -14.95
C ASP A 148 9.40 -26.37 -14.12
N GLN A 149 9.17 -27.66 -14.42
CA GLN A 149 9.93 -28.73 -13.80
C GLN A 149 11.37 -28.78 -14.33
N PRO A 150 12.38 -29.17 -13.53
CA PRO A 150 12.26 -29.71 -12.17
C PRO A 150 12.32 -28.65 -11.06
N TYR A 151 12.16 -27.38 -11.37
CA TYR A 151 12.30 -26.30 -10.40
C TYR A 151 11.14 -26.27 -9.39
N VAL A 152 11.40 -25.64 -8.23
CA VAL A 152 10.46 -25.66 -7.10
C VAL A 152 10.23 -24.26 -6.53
N VAL A 153 9.10 -24.13 -5.85
CA VAL A 153 8.81 -23.01 -4.95
C VAL A 153 8.95 -23.50 -3.51
N THR A 154 9.58 -22.69 -2.67
CA THR A 154 9.74 -22.95 -1.24
C THR A 154 9.28 -21.73 -0.42
N ALA A 155 9.02 -21.95 0.87
CA ALA A 155 8.56 -20.87 1.75
C ALA A 155 9.66 -19.84 1.97
N ALA A 156 9.27 -18.55 1.91
CA ALA A 156 10.13 -17.48 2.35
C ALA A 156 10.09 -17.36 3.88
N ALA A 157 11.21 -16.96 4.50
CA ALA A 157 11.23 -16.59 5.91
C ALA A 157 10.24 -15.43 6.17
N ALA A 158 9.62 -15.42 7.36
CA ALA A 158 8.75 -14.31 7.76
C ALA A 158 9.52 -12.98 7.72
N ARG A 159 8.84 -11.90 7.32
CA ARG A 159 9.39 -10.56 7.46
C ARG A 159 9.48 -10.19 8.93
N THR A 160 10.61 -9.66 9.32
CA THR A 160 10.87 -9.10 10.65
C THR A 160 10.85 -7.57 10.59
N GLY A 161 10.88 -6.92 11.74
CA GLY A 161 10.87 -5.47 11.87
C GLY A 161 9.57 -4.98 12.53
N ARG A 162 9.63 -3.72 13.00
CA ARG A 162 8.49 -3.04 13.62
C ARG A 162 7.34 -2.89 12.62
N LEU A 163 6.12 -3.11 13.06
CA LEU A 163 4.93 -2.91 12.25
C LEU A 163 4.46 -1.46 12.34
N MET A 164 4.51 -0.76 11.23
CA MET A 164 3.93 0.57 11.04
C MET A 164 2.54 0.44 10.42
N VAL A 165 1.56 1.12 11.01
CA VAL A 165 0.20 1.23 10.46
C VAL A 165 -0.09 2.72 10.17
N PRO A 166 0.14 3.19 8.94
CA PRO A 166 -0.30 4.51 8.52
C PRO A 166 -1.80 4.49 8.23
N TYR A 167 -2.55 5.45 8.79
CA TYR A 167 -3.97 5.70 8.56
C TYR A 167 -4.17 7.11 7.98
N GLY A 168 -5.04 7.23 7.01
CA GLY A 168 -5.38 8.50 6.38
C GLY A 168 -6.20 8.32 5.11
N ASP A 169 -6.15 9.32 4.27
CA ASP A 169 -6.90 9.42 3.02
C ASP A 169 -6.10 8.93 1.78
N SER A 170 -6.42 9.47 0.60
CA SER A 170 -5.73 9.17 -0.67
C SER A 170 -4.24 9.48 -0.64
N ILE A 171 -3.80 10.47 0.13
CA ILE A 171 -2.39 10.85 0.26
C ILE A 171 -1.63 9.73 1.01
N THR A 172 -2.20 9.20 2.08
CA THR A 172 -1.63 8.05 2.81
C THR A 172 -1.71 6.77 1.97
N GLN A 173 -2.75 6.62 1.16
CA GLN A 173 -2.83 5.50 0.24
C GLN A 173 -1.73 5.54 -0.84
N GLY A 174 -1.12 6.70 -1.13
CA GLY A 174 -0.10 6.90 -2.15
C GLY A 174 -0.68 7.31 -3.51
N PHE A 175 -1.85 7.97 -3.50
CA PHE A 175 -2.54 8.43 -4.71
C PHE A 175 -1.73 9.52 -5.43
N TRP A 176 -1.58 9.39 -6.75
CA TRP A 176 -0.79 10.22 -7.63
C TRP A 176 0.73 10.04 -7.57
N GLY A 177 1.26 9.20 -6.69
CA GLY A 177 2.60 8.65 -6.88
C GLY A 177 2.66 7.87 -8.22
N SER A 178 3.77 7.95 -8.95
CA SER A 178 3.90 7.28 -10.25
C SER A 178 3.81 5.76 -10.17
N GLU A 179 4.09 5.19 -9.02
CA GLU A 179 4.05 3.75 -8.71
C GLU A 179 3.99 3.51 -7.19
N THR A 180 3.51 2.35 -6.76
CA THR A 180 3.33 2.04 -5.33
C THR A 180 4.60 2.19 -4.50
N ARG A 181 5.76 1.80 -5.02
CA ARG A 181 7.04 1.93 -4.33
C ARG A 181 7.52 3.39 -4.15
N LYS A 182 6.83 4.35 -4.76
CA LYS A 182 7.08 5.80 -4.62
C LYS A 182 6.19 6.45 -3.58
N GLY A 183 5.12 5.80 -3.15
CA GLY A 183 4.27 6.31 -2.07
C GLY A 183 5.04 6.42 -0.75
N TRP A 184 4.79 7.48 0.02
CA TRP A 184 5.52 7.75 1.26
C TRP A 184 5.48 6.62 2.30
N PRO A 185 4.37 5.84 2.45
CA PRO A 185 4.38 4.75 3.42
C PRO A 185 5.36 3.64 3.04
N PHE A 186 5.45 3.33 1.73
CA PHE A 186 6.41 2.35 1.24
C PHE A 186 7.85 2.85 1.37
N LEU A 187 8.11 4.09 1.00
CA LEU A 187 9.43 4.72 1.12
C LEU A 187 9.91 4.75 2.57
N LEU A 188 9.06 5.22 3.48
CA LEU A 188 9.36 5.28 4.91
C LEU A 188 9.64 3.89 5.48
N ALA A 189 8.78 2.91 5.18
CA ALA A 189 8.95 1.54 5.63
C ALA A 189 10.27 0.93 5.12
N SER A 190 10.59 1.15 3.84
CA SER A 190 11.83 0.66 3.23
C SER A 190 13.07 1.30 3.86
N ASN A 191 13.05 2.61 4.06
CA ASN A 191 14.18 3.37 4.62
C ASN A 191 14.46 3.02 6.10
N ARG A 192 13.43 2.65 6.85
CA ARG A 192 13.51 2.36 8.29
C ARG A 192 13.50 0.85 8.60
N GLY A 193 13.39 -0.01 7.60
CA GLY A 193 13.27 -1.46 7.80
C GLY A 193 11.96 -1.87 8.49
N PHE A 194 10.90 -1.09 8.36
CA PHE A 194 9.60 -1.42 8.94
C PHE A 194 8.80 -2.38 8.05
N ARG A 195 7.91 -3.13 8.67
CA ARG A 195 6.75 -3.71 8.02
C ARG A 195 5.69 -2.62 7.93
N CYS A 196 4.82 -2.65 6.91
CA CYS A 196 3.81 -1.61 6.73
C CYS A 196 2.48 -2.18 6.27
N ILE A 197 1.44 -2.05 7.09
CA ILE A 197 0.06 -2.30 6.65
C ILE A 197 -0.59 -0.94 6.39
N ASN A 198 -0.65 -0.56 5.11
CA ASN A 198 -1.17 0.75 4.70
C ASN A 198 -2.70 0.80 4.79
N MET A 199 -3.20 1.56 5.74
CA MET A 199 -4.63 1.81 5.99
C MET A 199 -5.11 3.14 5.38
N GLY A 200 -4.31 3.78 4.52
CA GLY A 200 -4.73 4.95 3.74
C GLY A 200 -5.81 4.58 2.73
N TYR A 201 -6.81 5.44 2.53
CA TYR A 201 -8.02 5.13 1.81
C TYR A 201 -8.59 6.35 1.07
N GLY A 202 -8.67 6.29 -0.25
CA GLY A 202 -9.10 7.40 -1.09
C GLY A 202 -10.48 7.95 -0.71
N GLY A 203 -10.56 9.25 -0.45
CA GLY A 203 -11.79 9.91 -0.05
C GLY A 203 -12.14 9.76 1.45
N ARG A 204 -11.34 9.03 2.24
CA ARG A 204 -11.64 8.79 3.66
C ARG A 204 -11.64 10.06 4.47
N MET A 205 -12.69 10.27 5.21
CA MET A 205 -12.78 11.14 6.37
C MET A 205 -12.53 10.32 7.63
N VAL A 206 -12.05 10.95 8.69
CA VAL A 206 -11.77 10.21 9.91
C VAL A 206 -13.06 9.70 10.57
N VAL A 207 -13.06 8.42 10.93
CA VAL A 207 -14.17 7.74 11.62
C VAL A 207 -13.65 7.13 12.92
N PRO A 208 -14.33 7.30 14.05
CA PRO A 208 -13.88 6.76 15.34
C PRO A 208 -13.60 5.25 15.34
N SER A 209 -14.45 4.45 14.69
CA SER A 209 -14.28 2.98 14.59
C SER A 209 -13.01 2.54 13.87
N ASP A 210 -12.45 3.37 12.98
CA ASP A 210 -11.20 3.06 12.28
C ASP A 210 -10.00 3.00 13.25
N GLY A 211 -10.07 3.74 14.37
CA GLY A 211 -9.06 3.64 15.44
C GLY A 211 -8.95 2.24 16.00
N THR A 212 -10.11 1.61 16.27
CA THR A 212 -10.19 0.21 16.69
C THR A 212 -9.63 -0.73 15.62
N ALA A 213 -10.04 -0.54 14.36
CA ALA A 213 -9.58 -1.39 13.25
C ALA A 213 -8.06 -1.33 13.06
N CYS A 214 -7.47 -0.13 13.14
CA CYS A 214 -6.04 0.07 12.99
C CYS A 214 -5.23 -0.51 14.16
N VAL A 215 -5.64 -0.28 15.40
CA VAL A 215 -4.90 -0.75 16.58
C VAL A 215 -5.00 -2.27 16.77
N ASN A 216 -6.08 -2.91 16.31
CA ASN A 216 -6.24 -4.36 16.31
C ASN A 216 -5.27 -5.09 15.34
N LEU A 217 -4.59 -4.36 14.46
CA LEU A 217 -3.48 -4.91 13.67
C LEU A 217 -2.20 -5.11 14.52
N ALA A 218 -2.24 -4.75 15.80
CA ALA A 218 -1.12 -4.80 16.75
C ALA A 218 0.13 -4.04 16.24
N PRO A 219 0.00 -2.74 15.89
CA PRO A 219 1.13 -1.95 15.41
C PRO A 219 2.15 -1.68 16.52
N ASP A 220 3.43 -1.60 16.13
CA ASP A 220 4.50 -1.04 16.97
C ASP A 220 4.54 0.49 16.93
N LEU A 221 3.93 1.09 15.90
CA LEU A 221 3.67 2.52 15.78
C LEU A 221 2.53 2.78 14.80
N MET A 222 1.82 3.88 15.00
CA MET A 222 0.82 4.39 14.08
C MET A 222 1.22 5.77 13.54
N ILE A 223 0.82 6.05 12.30
CA ILE A 223 0.91 7.38 11.70
C ILE A 223 -0.51 7.77 11.26
N VAL A 224 -0.97 8.93 11.71
CA VAL A 224 -2.31 9.45 11.38
C VAL A 224 -2.17 10.75 10.61
N MET A 225 -2.62 10.75 9.35
CA MET A 225 -2.60 11.93 8.49
C MET A 225 -3.98 12.09 7.83
N THR A 226 -4.78 13.02 8.35
CA THR A 226 -6.21 13.18 8.01
C THR A 226 -6.59 14.65 7.89
N GLY A 227 -7.78 14.94 7.41
CA GLY A 227 -8.33 16.30 7.35
C GLY A 227 -8.47 16.87 5.93
N THR A 228 -7.86 16.25 4.93
CA THR A 228 -7.92 16.74 3.54
C THR A 228 -9.34 16.65 2.97
N ASN A 229 -10.01 15.52 3.17
CA ASN A 229 -11.39 15.34 2.66
C ASN A 229 -12.41 16.10 3.49
N GLU A 230 -12.20 16.24 4.79
CA GLU A 230 -13.00 17.10 5.65
C GLU A 230 -12.93 18.54 5.20
N TYR A 231 -11.72 19.04 4.86
CA TYR A 231 -11.55 20.37 4.30
C TYR A 231 -12.23 20.51 2.93
N LEU A 232 -11.98 19.61 1.99
CA LEU A 232 -12.54 19.67 0.64
C LEU A 232 -14.07 19.59 0.64
N SER A 233 -14.64 18.83 1.56
CA SER A 233 -16.08 18.70 1.74
C SER A 233 -16.69 19.73 2.68
N GLN A 234 -15.88 20.64 3.23
CA GLN A 234 -16.31 21.67 4.18
C GLN A 234 -17.10 21.12 5.37
N ILE A 235 -16.72 19.94 5.87
CA ILE A 235 -17.29 19.37 7.08
C ILE A 235 -17.04 20.35 8.25
N PRO A 236 -18.02 20.61 9.13
CA PRO A 236 -17.78 21.49 10.27
C PRO A 236 -16.52 21.06 11.06
N VAL A 237 -15.63 22.00 11.35
CA VAL A 237 -14.36 21.73 12.03
C VAL A 237 -14.58 20.99 13.36
N ALA A 238 -15.64 21.34 14.10
CA ALA A 238 -16.01 20.65 15.33
C ALA A 238 -16.35 19.17 15.13
N THR A 239 -16.98 18.82 13.99
CA THR A 239 -17.27 17.43 13.63
C THR A 239 -15.98 16.66 13.36
N TYR A 240 -15.06 17.23 12.57
CA TYR A 240 -13.74 16.63 12.34
C TYR A 240 -12.98 16.46 13.66
N GLN A 241 -12.95 17.48 14.51
CA GLN A 241 -12.31 17.42 15.83
C GLN A 241 -12.91 16.30 16.69
N SER A 242 -14.24 16.18 16.74
CA SER A 242 -14.93 15.13 17.49
C SER A 242 -14.57 13.73 16.97
N ASN A 243 -14.55 13.54 15.65
CA ASN A 243 -14.24 12.26 15.03
C ASN A 243 -12.78 11.86 15.28
N LEU A 244 -11.82 12.78 15.14
CA LEU A 244 -10.42 12.53 15.43
C LEU A 244 -10.20 12.22 16.93
N THR A 245 -10.91 12.93 17.81
CA THR A 245 -10.90 12.64 19.24
C THR A 245 -11.38 11.22 19.52
N GLY A 246 -12.53 10.82 18.96
CA GLY A 246 -13.07 9.46 19.11
C GLY A 246 -12.14 8.38 18.56
N PHE A 247 -11.50 8.62 17.41
CA PHE A 247 -10.49 7.74 16.83
C PHE A 247 -9.31 7.51 17.81
N LEU A 248 -8.74 8.57 18.35
CA LEU A 248 -7.59 8.48 19.26
C LEU A 248 -7.96 7.89 20.62
N GLN A 249 -9.18 8.13 21.10
CA GLN A 249 -9.71 7.48 22.31
C GLN A 249 -9.88 5.97 22.10
N ALA A 250 -10.37 5.54 20.94
CA ALA A 250 -10.49 4.12 20.60
C ALA A 250 -9.12 3.44 20.54
N VAL A 251 -8.11 4.09 19.96
CA VAL A 251 -6.72 3.58 19.96
C VAL A 251 -6.19 3.46 21.39
N HIS A 252 -6.32 4.52 22.20
CA HIS A 252 -5.83 4.55 23.59
C HIS A 252 -6.49 3.50 24.47
N ALA A 253 -7.79 3.27 24.29
CA ALA A 253 -8.55 2.28 25.08
C ALA A 253 -8.04 0.84 24.88
N ILE A 254 -7.51 0.52 23.69
CA ILE A 254 -7.01 -0.82 23.34
C ILE A 254 -5.51 -0.93 23.60
N ASN A 255 -4.73 0.07 23.18
CA ASN A 255 -3.28 0.11 23.41
C ASN A 255 -2.82 1.51 23.81
N PRO A 256 -2.77 1.80 25.12
CA PRO A 256 -2.41 3.12 25.66
C PRO A 256 -0.93 3.48 25.49
N THR A 257 -0.11 2.55 24.99
CA THR A 257 1.34 2.75 24.88
C THR A 257 1.86 2.80 23.45
N VAL A 258 1.02 2.45 22.45
CA VAL A 258 1.45 2.51 21.05
C VAL A 258 1.74 3.97 20.66
N PRO A 259 2.94 4.31 20.17
CA PRO A 259 3.21 5.65 19.68
C PRO A 259 2.33 5.99 18.49
N VAL A 260 1.64 7.13 18.53
CA VAL A 260 0.78 7.64 17.46
C VAL A 260 1.32 8.99 17.02
N TYR A 261 1.92 9.02 15.85
CA TYR A 261 2.41 10.23 15.20
C TYR A 261 1.29 10.85 14.38
N ILE A 262 0.95 12.12 14.65
CA ILE A 262 -0.25 12.74 14.10
C ILE A 262 0.10 14.02 13.36
N CYS A 263 -0.35 14.10 12.12
CA CYS A 263 -0.38 15.33 11.33
C CYS A 263 -1.81 15.57 10.85
N GLY A 264 -2.25 16.83 10.87
CA GLY A 264 -3.47 17.22 10.17
C GLY A 264 -3.26 17.24 8.65
N THR A 265 -4.18 17.86 7.91
CA THR A 265 -4.00 18.02 6.46
C THR A 265 -2.70 18.79 6.14
N ILE A 266 -1.91 18.25 5.19
CA ILE A 266 -0.56 18.77 4.90
C ILE A 266 -0.62 20.10 4.14
N TYR A 267 -1.06 20.11 2.90
CA TYR A 267 -1.20 21.28 2.03
C TYR A 267 -2.42 21.08 1.13
N ASN A 268 -3.09 22.19 0.81
CA ASN A 268 -4.14 22.20 -0.20
C ASN A 268 -4.21 23.57 -0.86
N ALA A 269 -4.26 23.61 -2.18
CA ALA A 269 -4.33 24.86 -2.95
C ALA A 269 -5.75 25.42 -3.07
N ALA A 270 -6.79 24.65 -2.73
CA ALA A 270 -8.16 25.13 -2.79
C ALA A 270 -8.40 26.29 -1.82
N SER A 271 -9.18 27.28 -2.25
CA SER A 271 -9.65 28.36 -1.41
C SER A 271 -11.14 28.17 -1.17
N LEU A 272 -11.50 27.73 0.02
CA LEU A 272 -12.87 27.37 0.40
C LEU A 272 -13.35 28.25 1.57
N PRO A 273 -14.68 28.37 1.80
CA PRO A 273 -15.25 29.24 2.83
C PRO A 273 -14.69 29.04 4.23
N ILE A 274 -14.53 27.79 4.69
CA ILE A 274 -13.81 27.51 5.94
C ILE A 274 -12.32 27.36 5.57
N PRO A 275 -11.42 28.19 6.10
CA PRO A 275 -10.02 28.17 5.70
C PRO A 275 -9.33 26.85 6.02
N TRP A 276 -8.40 26.44 5.15
CA TRP A 276 -7.57 25.25 5.36
C TRP A 276 -6.85 25.21 6.72
N ALA A 277 -6.39 26.37 7.20
CA ALA A 277 -5.73 26.51 8.51
C ALA A 277 -6.60 26.01 9.67
N SER A 278 -7.94 26.13 9.57
CA SER A 278 -8.87 25.66 10.59
C SER A 278 -8.83 24.14 10.74
N TYR A 279 -8.66 23.40 9.64
CA TYR A 279 -8.56 21.94 9.67
C TYR A 279 -7.16 21.46 10.03
N SER A 280 -6.14 22.13 9.53
CA SER A 280 -4.75 21.72 9.78
C SER A 280 -4.33 21.85 11.25
N ASN A 281 -5.01 22.71 12.03
CA ASN A 281 -4.73 22.92 13.44
C ASN A 281 -5.47 21.94 14.37
N VAL A 282 -6.46 21.19 13.86
CA VAL A 282 -7.28 20.27 14.67
C VAL A 282 -6.43 19.21 15.37
N ALA A 283 -5.43 18.65 14.69
CA ALA A 283 -4.56 17.64 15.28
C ALA A 283 -3.89 18.13 16.57
N GLY A 284 -3.29 19.32 16.56
CA GLY A 284 -2.67 19.92 17.75
C GLY A 284 -3.67 20.19 18.87
N THR A 285 -4.87 20.70 18.52
CA THR A 285 -5.94 20.95 19.48
C THR A 285 -6.40 19.64 20.17
N VAL A 286 -6.59 18.56 19.41
CA VAL A 286 -7.03 17.26 19.96
C VAL A 286 -5.95 16.64 20.82
N ILE A 287 -4.68 16.67 20.40
CA ILE A 287 -3.55 16.15 21.18
C ILE A 287 -3.48 16.88 22.52
N GLY A 288 -3.55 18.22 22.53
CA GLY A 288 -3.53 19.02 23.74
C GLY A 288 -4.69 18.74 24.68
N ALA A 289 -5.90 18.53 24.13
CA ALA A 289 -7.10 18.24 24.92
C ALA A 289 -7.10 16.84 25.54
N LEU A 290 -6.58 15.81 24.81
CA LEU A 290 -6.51 14.44 25.32
C LEU A 290 -5.37 14.24 26.32
N GLY A 291 -4.24 14.90 26.12
CA GLY A 291 -3.09 14.80 27.02
C GLY A 291 -2.47 13.40 27.12
N TYR A 292 -2.74 12.50 26.16
CA TYR A 292 -2.18 11.15 26.16
C TYR A 292 -0.70 11.17 25.77
N PRO A 293 0.21 10.59 26.57
CA PRO A 293 1.65 10.72 26.37
C PRO A 293 2.16 10.03 25.08
N GLN A 294 1.41 9.07 24.54
CA GLN A 294 1.78 8.38 23.29
C GLN A 294 1.42 9.19 22.01
N LEU A 295 0.68 10.30 22.13
CA LEU A 295 0.32 11.14 20.98
C LEU A 295 1.42 12.15 20.70
N ILE A 296 1.96 12.11 19.48
CA ILE A 296 3.09 12.92 19.03
C ILE A 296 2.64 13.76 17.85
N GLY A 297 2.50 15.06 18.05
CA GLY A 297 2.18 16.00 16.98
C GLY A 297 3.36 16.20 16.04
N VAL A 298 3.12 16.24 14.75
CA VAL A 298 4.14 16.47 13.72
C VAL A 298 3.80 17.71 12.93
N ASP A 299 4.79 18.59 12.77
CA ASP A 299 4.61 19.80 12.00
C ASP A 299 4.50 19.47 10.50
N ARG A 300 3.35 19.80 9.92
CA ARG A 300 3.09 19.60 8.48
C ARG A 300 4.09 20.31 7.57
N ALA A 301 4.69 21.42 8.02
CA ALA A 301 5.69 22.16 7.26
C ALA A 301 6.96 21.32 6.99
N THR A 302 7.20 20.27 7.76
CA THR A 302 8.29 19.32 7.52
C THR A 302 7.93 18.27 6.49
N LEU A 303 6.64 18.04 6.24
CA LEU A 303 6.14 17.02 5.31
C LEU A 303 5.98 17.54 3.87
N ILE A 304 5.60 18.81 3.69
CA ILE A 304 5.61 19.50 2.39
C ILE A 304 6.32 20.83 2.59
N THR A 305 7.53 20.95 2.09
CA THR A 305 8.39 22.15 2.27
C THR A 305 8.32 23.11 1.09
N ASN A 306 7.99 22.62 -0.10
CA ASN A 306 7.86 23.41 -1.32
C ASN A 306 6.67 22.90 -2.17
N PRO A 307 5.44 23.37 -1.90
CA PRO A 307 4.27 22.93 -2.64
C PRO A 307 4.36 23.11 -4.16
N GLY A 308 5.06 24.13 -4.64
CA GLY A 308 5.21 24.40 -6.07
C GLY A 308 5.93 23.30 -6.86
N THR A 309 6.75 22.49 -6.20
CA THR A 309 7.51 21.40 -6.84
C THR A 309 7.14 20.01 -6.30
N GLN A 310 6.42 19.95 -5.19
CA GLN A 310 6.11 18.70 -4.47
C GLN A 310 4.66 18.24 -4.63
N MET A 311 3.80 19.08 -5.19
CA MET A 311 2.39 18.77 -5.41
C MET A 311 2.09 18.54 -6.89
N ASN A 312 1.07 17.75 -7.16
CA ASN A 312 0.50 17.61 -8.49
C ASN A 312 -0.32 18.87 -8.87
N PRO A 313 -0.66 19.03 -10.16
CA PRO A 313 -1.45 20.18 -10.62
C PRO A 313 -2.83 20.32 -9.97
N ASP A 314 -3.36 19.27 -9.34
CA ASP A 314 -4.61 19.33 -8.59
C ASP A 314 -4.49 20.10 -7.26
N GLY A 315 -3.26 20.44 -6.85
CA GLY A 315 -2.98 21.19 -5.63
C GLY A 315 -3.34 20.48 -4.33
N THR A 316 -3.65 19.20 -4.38
CA THR A 316 -4.08 18.38 -3.23
C THR A 316 -3.17 17.19 -2.98
N HIS A 317 -2.76 16.48 -4.03
CA HIS A 317 -1.98 15.26 -3.91
C HIS A 317 -0.49 15.51 -4.19
N PRO A 318 0.41 14.92 -3.40
CA PRO A 318 1.84 14.98 -3.67
C PRO A 318 2.19 14.27 -4.99
N ASN A 319 3.21 14.78 -5.68
CA ASN A 319 3.91 14.03 -6.73
C ASN A 319 5.05 13.19 -6.11
N ASP A 320 5.83 12.48 -6.92
CA ASP A 320 6.94 11.63 -6.41
C ASP A 320 7.92 12.40 -5.51
N ALA A 321 8.20 13.67 -5.81
CA ALA A 321 9.06 14.51 -4.97
C ALA A 321 8.41 14.83 -3.62
N GLY A 322 7.09 15.08 -3.62
CA GLY A 322 6.32 15.28 -2.40
C GLY A 322 6.23 14.02 -1.54
N GLU A 323 6.03 12.88 -2.16
CA GLU A 323 6.03 11.57 -1.47
C GLU A 323 7.37 11.29 -0.77
N VAL A 324 8.50 11.58 -1.45
CA VAL A 324 9.85 11.49 -0.85
C VAL A 324 10.00 12.47 0.32
N GLN A 325 9.52 13.71 0.18
CA GLN A 325 9.59 14.71 1.24
C GLN A 325 8.77 14.28 2.46
N ILE A 326 7.54 13.77 2.27
CA ILE A 326 6.70 13.26 3.36
C ILE A 326 7.41 12.12 4.08
N ALA A 327 7.95 11.14 3.35
CA ALA A 327 8.71 10.02 3.95
C ALA A 327 9.92 10.51 4.74
N THR A 328 10.62 11.53 4.25
CA THR A 328 11.79 12.14 4.91
C THR A 328 11.37 12.84 6.20
N GLY A 329 10.32 13.64 6.17
CA GLY A 329 9.79 14.35 7.35
C GLY A 329 9.35 13.38 8.45
N TRP A 330 8.61 12.33 8.08
CA TRP A 330 8.25 11.26 9.03
C TRP A 330 9.49 10.53 9.58
N SER A 331 10.46 10.21 8.72
CA SER A 331 11.68 9.52 9.14
C SER A 331 12.50 10.34 10.13
N ALA A 332 12.50 11.65 10.03
CA ALA A 332 13.18 12.54 10.97
C ALA A 332 12.49 12.63 12.33
N THR A 333 11.18 12.37 12.39
CA THR A 333 10.37 12.51 13.60
C THR A 333 10.21 11.19 14.37
N ILE A 334 10.16 10.06 13.66
CA ILE A 334 9.94 8.73 14.26
C ILE A 334 11.25 8.26 14.92
N ALA A 335 11.18 7.94 16.20
CA ALA A 335 12.31 7.39 16.98
C ALA A 335 12.60 5.91 16.68
#